data_b5b1dc074f82456cb14a24b169df9b39
#
_entry.id   b5b1dc074f82456cb14a24b169df9b39
#
_cell.length_a   1.000
_cell.length_b   1.000
_cell.length_c   1.000
_cell.angle_alpha   90.00
_cell.angle_beta   90.00
_cell.angle_gamma   90.00
#
_symmetry.space_group_name_H-M   'P 1'
#
loop_
_entity.id
_entity.type
_entity.pdbx_description
1 polymer ?
#
loop_
_entity_poly.entity_id
_entity_poly.type
_entity_poly.pdbx_seq_one_letter_code
_entity_poly.pdbx_strand_id
1 'polypeptide(L)'
;MSDIKLDFTSTYILSAINEERNPEHLWFRDRYFPTGEGDIFTADKVLTEYRVGSRKMAAFVAPRIGSLPVERQGYEVHEYEPAQIGVSRSLSADDLNKRGFGEAIYAQSTPAQRAKRLLMEDLDELDARISRREEWMCVQTMLNNACDMQEYTDNGVQGELKHVQFYGVSSDHTYTIGSNKEWNKQTGNFFGDVAAMAK
;
A
#
# COMPACT_ATOMS: atom_id res chain seq x y z
N MET A 1 -1.35 35.59 31.39
CA MET A 1 -0.94 34.73 30.29
C MET A 1 -2.11 34.67 29.31
N SER A 2 -1.98 35.30 28.16
CA SER A 2 -3.05 35.25 27.18
C SER A 2 -3.02 33.84 26.56
N ASP A 3 -4.13 33.13 26.71
CA ASP A 3 -4.33 31.84 26.00
C ASP A 3 -4.13 32.09 24.52
N ILE A 4 -3.05 31.55 23.98
CA ILE A 4 -2.82 31.54 22.55
C ILE A 4 -3.79 30.51 21.99
N LYS A 5 -4.97 30.97 21.58
CA LYS A 5 -5.91 30.14 20.81
C LYS A 5 -5.30 29.93 19.42
N LEU A 6 -4.61 28.79 19.25
CA LEU A 6 -4.18 28.32 17.94
C LEU A 6 -5.40 27.70 17.29
N ASP A 7 -6.07 28.44 16.42
CA ASP A 7 -7.24 27.96 15.68
C ASP A 7 -6.83 27.16 14.44
N PHE A 8 -6.00 26.10 14.67
CA PHE A 8 -5.62 25.15 13.63
C PHE A 8 -6.63 24.01 13.46
N THR A 9 -7.73 24.07 14.20
CA THR A 9 -8.78 23.04 14.17
C THR A 9 -9.78 23.23 13.04
N SER A 10 -9.75 24.36 12.31
CA SER A 10 -10.66 24.53 11.20
C SER A 10 -10.19 23.65 10.02
N THR A 11 -11.09 22.83 9.51
CA THR A 11 -10.89 21.97 8.35
C THR A 11 -10.33 22.73 7.13
N TYR A 12 -10.70 24.01 7.02
CA TYR A 12 -10.23 24.90 5.96
C TYR A 12 -8.73 25.19 6.05
N ILE A 13 -8.19 25.45 7.24
CA ILE A 13 -6.75 25.72 7.42
C ILE A 13 -5.95 24.45 7.16
N LEU A 14 -6.43 23.32 7.64
CA LEU A 14 -5.78 22.02 7.41
C LEU A 14 -5.80 21.62 5.93
N SER A 15 -6.90 21.87 5.22
CA SER A 15 -6.94 21.60 3.77
C SER A 15 -6.00 22.51 2.98
N ALA A 16 -5.94 23.80 3.31
CA ALA A 16 -5.01 24.73 2.65
C ALA A 16 -3.54 24.36 2.90
N ILE A 17 -3.19 23.90 4.10
CA ILE A 17 -1.85 23.40 4.41
C ILE A 17 -1.55 22.15 3.58
N ASN A 18 -2.51 21.26 3.45
CA ASN A 18 -2.34 20.03 2.70
C ASN A 18 -2.18 20.27 1.18
N GLU A 19 -2.83 21.29 0.62
CA GLU A 19 -2.69 21.67 -0.79
C GLU A 19 -1.29 22.24 -1.13
N GLU A 20 -0.62 22.87 -0.16
CA GLU A 20 0.73 23.41 -0.33
C GLU A 20 1.82 22.33 -0.26
N ARG A 21 1.46 21.10 0.11
CA ARG A 21 2.42 20.01 0.28
C ARG A 21 2.77 19.36 -1.05
N ASN A 22 4.03 18.96 -1.17
CA ASN A 22 4.51 18.18 -2.30
C ASN A 22 4.52 16.70 -1.91
N PRO A 23 3.58 15.87 -2.41
CA PRO A 23 3.48 14.47 -2.02
C PRO A 23 4.73 13.69 -2.44
N GLU A 24 5.16 12.75 -1.60
CA GLU A 24 6.25 11.84 -1.93
C GLU A 24 5.85 10.96 -3.12
N HIS A 25 6.73 10.85 -4.11
CA HIS A 25 6.45 10.05 -5.31
C HIS A 25 6.73 8.58 -5.01
N LEU A 26 5.72 7.74 -5.15
CA LEU A 26 5.78 6.31 -4.88
C LEU A 26 5.90 5.54 -6.19
N TRP A 27 7.03 4.86 -6.38
CA TRP A 27 7.34 4.25 -7.67
C TRP A 27 6.50 2.99 -7.95
N PHE A 28 6.38 2.07 -6.98
CA PHE A 28 5.61 0.84 -7.16
C PHE A 28 4.11 1.10 -7.14
N ARG A 29 3.63 1.89 -6.18
CA ARG A 29 2.21 2.22 -6.06
C ARG A 29 1.71 2.91 -7.32
N ASP A 30 2.36 4.01 -7.72
CA ASP A 30 1.87 4.84 -8.82
C ASP A 30 1.97 4.13 -10.17
N ARG A 31 2.92 3.19 -10.33
CA ARG A 31 3.13 2.49 -11.59
C ARG A 31 2.29 1.22 -11.74
N TYR A 32 2.15 0.42 -10.68
CA TYR A 32 1.54 -0.91 -10.76
C TYR A 32 0.21 -1.02 -10.01
N PHE A 33 -0.05 -0.11 -9.09
CA PHE A 33 -1.27 -0.07 -8.28
C PHE A 33 -1.91 1.32 -8.33
N PRO A 34 -2.16 1.90 -9.51
CA PRO A 34 -2.80 3.21 -9.60
C PRO A 34 -4.21 3.12 -8.99
N THR A 35 -4.55 4.06 -8.11
CA THR A 35 -5.86 4.11 -7.47
C THR A 35 -6.80 4.96 -8.33
N GLY A 36 -7.87 4.34 -8.84
CA GLY A 36 -8.96 5.01 -9.56
C GLY A 36 -10.11 5.38 -8.61
N GLU A 37 -11.04 6.19 -9.10
CA GLU A 37 -12.24 6.56 -8.32
C GLU A 37 -13.09 5.34 -7.91
N GLY A 38 -13.07 4.27 -8.71
CA GLY A 38 -13.80 3.02 -8.44
C GLY A 38 -13.11 2.10 -7.44
N ASP A 39 -11.86 2.39 -7.07
CA ASP A 39 -11.06 1.54 -6.17
C ASP A 39 -11.15 2.00 -4.70
N ILE A 40 -11.91 3.06 -4.45
CA ILE A 40 -12.11 3.60 -3.11
C ILE A 40 -13.36 2.98 -2.50
N PHE A 41 -13.18 2.20 -1.45
CA PHE A 41 -14.26 1.52 -0.73
C PHE A 41 -14.56 2.23 0.58
N THR A 42 -15.86 2.35 0.89
CA THR A 42 -16.33 2.91 2.16
C THR A 42 -16.82 1.84 3.12
N ALA A 43 -16.81 0.57 2.68
CA ALA A 43 -17.23 -0.57 3.48
C ALA A 43 -16.06 -1.16 4.26
N ASP A 44 -16.35 -1.72 5.44
CA ASP A 44 -15.35 -2.38 6.29
C ASP A 44 -14.74 -3.61 5.63
N LYS A 45 -15.43 -4.22 4.67
CA LYS A 45 -15.04 -5.44 3.98
C LYS A 45 -15.16 -5.27 2.48
N VAL A 46 -14.17 -5.76 1.77
CA VAL A 46 -14.11 -5.75 0.32
C VAL A 46 -14.36 -7.16 -0.20
N LEU A 47 -15.41 -7.31 -1.00
CA LEU A 47 -15.73 -8.58 -1.67
C LEU A 47 -15.12 -8.57 -3.07
N THR A 48 -14.32 -9.58 -3.37
CA THR A 48 -13.73 -9.78 -4.68
C THR A 48 -14.23 -11.09 -5.27
N GLU A 49 -14.85 -11.00 -6.44
CA GLU A 49 -15.31 -12.15 -7.20
C GLU A 49 -14.28 -12.49 -8.28
N TYR A 50 -13.90 -13.75 -8.34
CA TYR A 50 -12.93 -14.17 -9.30
C TYR A 50 -13.36 -15.48 -10.00
N ARG A 51 -13.05 -15.56 -11.28
CA ARG A 51 -13.41 -16.68 -12.14
C ARG A 51 -12.21 -17.16 -12.93
N VAL A 52 -11.84 -18.40 -12.73
CA VAL A 52 -10.79 -19.04 -13.52
C VAL A 52 -11.34 -19.38 -14.90
N GLY A 53 -10.77 -18.81 -15.95
CA GLY A 53 -11.12 -19.15 -17.31
C GLY A 53 -10.68 -20.58 -17.67
N SER A 54 -11.47 -21.28 -18.50
CA SER A 54 -11.08 -22.58 -19.04
C SER A 54 -10.67 -22.44 -20.51
N ARG A 55 -9.52 -22.99 -20.85
CA ARG A 55 -9.05 -23.09 -22.24
C ARG A 55 -9.45 -24.42 -22.91
N LYS A 56 -10.52 -25.06 -22.41
CA LYS A 56 -11.03 -26.31 -22.99
C LYS A 56 -11.54 -26.06 -24.41
N MET A 57 -11.11 -26.86 -25.36
CA MET A 57 -11.59 -26.82 -26.73
C MET A 57 -12.92 -27.57 -26.86
N ALA A 58 -13.74 -27.16 -27.86
CA ALA A 58 -14.94 -27.90 -28.19
C ALA A 58 -14.58 -29.30 -28.71
N ALA A 59 -15.35 -30.32 -28.32
CA ALA A 59 -15.17 -31.66 -28.79
C ALA A 59 -15.74 -31.86 -30.23
N PHE A 60 -15.08 -32.68 -31.02
CA PHE A 60 -15.68 -33.12 -32.29
C PHE A 60 -16.78 -34.12 -32.01
N VAL A 61 -17.93 -33.90 -32.57
CA VAL A 61 -19.11 -34.80 -32.47
C VAL A 61 -19.40 -35.49 -33.80
N ALA A 62 -19.84 -36.73 -33.75
CA ALA A 62 -20.18 -37.47 -34.96
C ALA A 62 -21.42 -36.86 -35.65
N PRO A 63 -21.51 -36.97 -37.01
CA PRO A 63 -22.70 -36.51 -37.73
C PRO A 63 -23.99 -37.14 -37.16
N ARG A 64 -25.03 -36.33 -36.94
CA ARG A 64 -26.32 -36.71 -36.38
C ARG A 64 -26.36 -36.88 -34.85
N ILE A 65 -25.26 -36.71 -34.14
CA ILE A 65 -25.26 -36.58 -32.67
C ILE A 65 -25.33 -35.09 -32.34
N GLY A 66 -26.23 -34.70 -31.43
CA GLY A 66 -26.34 -33.32 -31.00
C GLY A 66 -25.11 -32.80 -30.29
N SER A 67 -25.03 -31.51 -30.01
CA SER A 67 -23.95 -30.89 -29.24
C SER A 67 -23.77 -31.52 -27.85
N LEU A 68 -22.56 -31.67 -27.38
CA LEU A 68 -22.28 -32.11 -26.03
C LEU A 68 -22.55 -30.96 -25.04
N PRO A 69 -23.30 -31.20 -23.96
CA PRO A 69 -23.50 -30.18 -22.94
C PRO A 69 -22.18 -29.86 -22.24
N VAL A 70 -21.90 -28.58 -22.07
CA VAL A 70 -20.74 -28.09 -21.35
C VAL A 70 -21.21 -27.43 -20.05
N GLU A 71 -20.67 -27.85 -18.94
CA GLU A 71 -20.95 -27.26 -17.64
C GLU A 71 -20.44 -25.82 -17.56
N ARG A 72 -21.19 -24.97 -16.86
CA ARG A 72 -20.77 -23.59 -16.57
C ARG A 72 -19.72 -23.64 -15.47
N GLN A 73 -18.71 -22.81 -15.62
CA GLN A 73 -17.71 -22.65 -14.56
C GLN A 73 -18.31 -21.80 -13.43
N GLY A 74 -18.05 -22.23 -12.21
CA GLY A 74 -18.32 -21.45 -11.02
C GLY A 74 -17.41 -20.22 -10.90
N TYR A 75 -17.68 -19.42 -9.90
CA TYR A 75 -16.84 -18.32 -9.46
C TYR A 75 -16.58 -18.48 -7.96
N GLU A 76 -15.49 -17.91 -7.50
CA GLU A 76 -15.13 -17.87 -6.10
C GLU A 76 -15.29 -16.44 -5.60
N VAL A 77 -15.80 -16.31 -4.37
CA VAL A 77 -15.96 -15.02 -3.71
C VAL A 77 -15.02 -15.00 -2.52
N HIS A 78 -14.19 -13.99 -2.46
CA HIS A 78 -13.27 -13.78 -1.34
C HIS A 78 -13.56 -12.45 -0.66
N GLU A 79 -13.49 -12.48 0.64
CA GLU A 79 -13.73 -11.33 1.50
C GLU A 79 -12.41 -10.89 2.12
N TYR A 80 -12.09 -9.60 1.97
CA TYR A 80 -10.90 -9.01 2.56
C TYR A 80 -11.30 -7.91 3.53
N GLU A 81 -10.67 -7.92 4.69
CA GLU A 81 -10.76 -6.88 5.68
C GLU A 81 -9.45 -6.07 5.67
N PRO A 82 -9.48 -4.83 5.15
CA PRO A 82 -8.29 -4.01 5.09
C PRO A 82 -7.84 -3.58 6.49
N ALA A 83 -6.54 -3.59 6.74
CA ALA A 83 -5.99 -3.05 7.97
C ALA A 83 -5.95 -1.52 7.94
N GLN A 84 -6.25 -0.89 9.06
CA GLN A 84 -6.18 0.55 9.20
C GLN A 84 -4.74 0.99 9.41
N ILE A 85 -4.29 1.98 8.64
CA ILE A 85 -3.01 2.64 8.86
C ILE A 85 -3.30 3.98 9.55
N GLY A 86 -2.77 4.16 10.75
CA GLY A 86 -2.95 5.38 11.53
C GLY A 86 -1.64 5.83 12.16
N VAL A 87 -1.35 7.12 12.06
CA VAL A 87 -0.21 7.75 12.72
C VAL A 87 -0.67 9.05 13.34
N SER A 88 -0.18 9.38 14.53
CA SER A 88 -0.50 10.62 15.22
C SER A 88 0.72 11.21 15.90
N ARG A 89 0.73 12.52 16.04
CA ARG A 89 1.72 13.25 16.84
C ARG A 89 1.01 14.32 17.64
N SER A 90 1.35 14.43 18.92
CA SER A 90 0.82 15.50 19.79
C SER A 90 1.82 16.65 19.86
N LEU A 91 1.32 17.87 19.70
CA LEU A 91 2.10 19.09 19.89
C LEU A 91 1.91 19.59 21.31
N SER A 92 2.99 19.76 22.07
CA SER A 92 2.95 20.27 23.43
C SER A 92 3.23 21.77 23.49
N ALA A 93 2.76 22.44 24.56
CA ALA A 93 3.09 23.83 24.79
C ALA A 93 4.60 24.08 24.96
N ASP A 94 5.31 23.08 25.47
CA ASP A 94 6.78 23.11 25.61
C ASP A 94 7.49 23.17 24.27
N ASP A 95 6.97 22.47 23.26
CA ASP A 95 7.55 22.47 21.90
C ASP A 95 7.43 23.84 21.23
N LEU A 96 6.35 24.58 21.54
CA LEU A 96 6.14 25.93 21.05
C LEU A 96 7.04 26.97 21.71
N ASN A 97 7.42 26.75 22.96
CA ASN A 97 8.25 27.67 23.73
C ASN A 97 9.76 27.41 23.51
N LYS A 98 10.14 26.24 23.08
CA LYS A 98 11.52 25.90 22.77
C LYS A 98 11.92 26.38 21.37
N ARG A 99 13.16 26.77 21.22
CA ARG A 99 13.73 27.12 19.92
C ARG A 99 13.76 25.89 19.02
N GLY A 100 13.21 26.00 17.81
CA GLY A 100 13.27 24.95 16.80
C GLY A 100 14.64 24.80 16.14
N PHE A 101 14.86 23.65 15.51
CA PHE A 101 16.07 23.39 14.72
C PHE A 101 16.18 24.41 13.57
N GLY A 102 17.37 24.95 13.35
CA GLY A 102 17.63 25.95 12.29
C GLY A 102 17.14 27.38 12.59
N GLU A 103 16.47 27.62 13.70
CA GLU A 103 16.06 28.97 14.10
C GLU A 103 17.25 29.79 14.64
N ALA A 104 17.42 31.03 14.17
CA ALA A 104 18.47 31.92 14.67
C ALA A 104 18.33 32.20 16.16
N ILE A 105 19.45 32.39 16.88
CA ILE A 105 19.46 32.62 18.33
C ILE A 105 18.60 33.84 18.73
N TYR A 106 18.58 34.85 17.87
CA TYR A 106 17.82 36.10 18.06
C TYR A 106 16.58 36.21 17.16
N ALA A 107 16.04 35.03 16.71
CA ALA A 107 14.83 35.06 15.89
C ALA A 107 13.65 35.58 16.65
N GLN A 108 12.93 36.53 16.03
CA GLN A 108 11.70 37.12 16.58
C GLN A 108 10.46 36.31 16.16
N SER A 109 10.62 34.98 16.00
CA SER A 109 9.50 34.12 15.62
C SER A 109 8.46 34.10 16.74
N THR A 110 7.21 34.38 16.39
CA THR A 110 6.11 34.29 17.34
C THR A 110 5.77 32.81 17.60
N PRO A 111 5.21 32.47 18.79
CA PRO A 111 4.75 31.10 19.06
C PRO A 111 3.78 30.53 18.01
N ALA A 112 2.93 31.38 17.43
CA ALA A 112 2.00 31.01 16.37
C ALA A 112 2.73 30.63 15.06
N GLN A 113 3.78 31.34 14.70
CA GLN A 113 4.60 31.00 13.52
C GLN A 113 5.37 29.69 13.72
N ARG A 114 5.88 29.45 14.95
CA ARG A 114 6.49 28.17 15.29
C ARG A 114 5.50 27.02 15.20
N ALA A 115 4.29 27.21 15.73
CA ALA A 115 3.23 26.21 15.68
C ALA A 115 2.87 25.86 14.23
N LYS A 116 2.71 26.86 13.34
CA LYS A 116 2.42 26.61 11.93
C LYS A 116 3.55 25.80 11.28
N ARG A 117 4.81 26.16 11.52
CA ARG A 117 5.95 25.44 10.94
C ARG A 117 6.05 24.01 11.44
N LEU A 118 5.94 23.79 12.76
CA LEU A 118 5.98 22.45 13.35
C LEU A 118 4.82 21.58 12.84
N LEU A 119 3.62 22.17 12.72
CA LEU A 119 2.48 21.45 12.17
C LEU A 119 2.71 21.01 10.73
N MET A 120 3.30 21.86 9.88
CA MET A 120 3.64 21.50 8.50
C MET A 120 4.69 20.39 8.45
N GLU A 121 5.77 20.53 9.22
CA GLU A 121 6.83 19.52 9.31
C GLU A 121 6.27 18.17 9.82
N ASP A 122 5.40 18.20 10.82
CA ASP A 122 4.76 17.00 11.37
C ASP A 122 3.84 16.33 10.35
N LEU A 123 3.00 17.11 9.65
CA LEU A 123 2.11 16.58 8.62
C LEU A 123 2.90 15.93 7.48
N ASP A 124 3.98 16.57 7.02
CA ASP A 124 4.84 16.00 5.98
C ASP A 124 5.48 14.70 6.41
N GLU A 125 5.98 14.62 7.65
CA GLU A 125 6.57 13.39 8.17
C GLU A 125 5.55 12.27 8.35
N LEU A 126 4.34 12.59 8.86
CA LEU A 126 3.28 11.61 9.06
C LEU A 126 2.78 11.04 7.74
N ASP A 127 2.60 11.90 6.74
CA ASP A 127 2.20 11.47 5.40
C ASP A 127 3.26 10.60 4.72
N ALA A 128 4.54 11.00 4.82
CA ALA A 128 5.64 10.20 4.31
C ALA A 128 5.72 8.81 4.98
N ARG A 129 5.33 8.69 6.25
CA ARG A 129 5.25 7.39 6.94
C ARG A 129 4.13 6.51 6.38
N ILE A 130 2.95 7.10 6.10
CA ILE A 130 1.82 6.38 5.49
C ILE A 130 2.23 5.93 4.08
N SER A 131 2.75 6.85 3.27
CA SER A 131 3.18 6.59 1.90
C SER A 131 4.22 5.47 1.81
N ARG A 132 5.23 5.47 2.69
CA ARG A 132 6.22 4.37 2.74
C ARG A 132 5.60 3.04 3.15
N ARG A 133 4.57 3.04 3.99
CA ARG A 133 3.85 1.80 4.34
C ARG A 133 3.06 1.29 3.15
N GLU A 134 2.39 2.14 2.40
CA GLU A 134 1.68 1.76 1.18
C GLU A 134 2.64 1.20 0.12
N GLU A 135 3.78 1.86 -0.11
CA GLU A 135 4.81 1.37 -1.03
C GLU A 135 5.34 0.00 -0.60
N TRP A 136 5.60 -0.18 0.69
CA TRP A 136 6.03 -1.47 1.24
C TRP A 136 4.99 -2.57 1.01
N MET A 137 3.69 -2.27 1.20
CA MET A 137 2.61 -3.23 0.94
C MET A 137 2.56 -3.62 -0.54
N CYS A 138 2.71 -2.67 -1.46
CA CYS A 138 2.78 -2.93 -2.89
C CYS A 138 3.95 -3.86 -3.24
N VAL A 139 5.13 -3.61 -2.67
CA VAL A 139 6.32 -4.47 -2.87
C VAL A 139 6.09 -5.87 -2.31
N GLN A 140 5.54 -6.01 -1.10
CA GLN A 140 5.24 -7.32 -0.51
C GLN A 140 4.24 -8.10 -1.35
N THR A 141 3.20 -7.44 -1.84
CA THR A 141 2.22 -8.06 -2.73
C THR A 141 2.87 -8.57 -4.01
N MET A 142 3.77 -7.82 -4.62
CA MET A 142 4.47 -8.25 -5.84
C MET A 142 5.44 -9.40 -5.61
N LEU A 143 6.14 -9.41 -4.49
CA LEU A 143 7.15 -10.43 -4.20
C LEU A 143 6.55 -11.74 -3.69
N ASN A 144 5.57 -11.65 -2.81
CA ASN A 144 5.05 -12.78 -2.05
C ASN A 144 3.61 -13.18 -2.44
N ASN A 145 2.95 -12.36 -3.27
CA ASN A 145 1.50 -12.46 -3.53
C ASN A 145 0.66 -12.46 -2.25
N ALA A 146 1.21 -11.90 -1.20
CA ALA A 146 0.61 -11.80 0.12
C ALA A 146 1.14 -10.57 0.83
N CYS A 147 0.39 -10.08 1.78
CA CYS A 147 0.82 -9.00 2.66
C CYS A 147 0.50 -9.35 4.10
N ASP A 148 1.52 -9.29 4.97
CA ASP A 148 1.40 -9.49 6.39
C ASP A 148 1.21 -8.13 7.08
N MET A 149 0.06 -7.94 7.72
CA MET A 149 -0.31 -6.70 8.39
C MET A 149 -0.35 -6.93 9.90
N GLN A 150 0.70 -6.49 10.60
CA GLN A 150 0.76 -6.54 12.05
C GLN A 150 -0.01 -5.37 12.65
N GLU A 151 -1.08 -5.66 13.36
CA GLU A 151 -1.82 -4.66 14.12
C GLU A 151 -1.13 -4.34 15.44
N TYR A 152 -1.32 -3.12 15.91
CA TYR A 152 -0.86 -2.68 17.23
C TYR A 152 -2.06 -2.15 18.03
N THR A 153 -2.14 -2.53 19.29
CA THR A 153 -3.14 -2.02 20.22
C THR A 153 -2.70 -0.67 20.81
N ASP A 154 -3.59 -0.01 21.56
CA ASP A 154 -3.41 1.34 22.09
C ASP A 154 -2.09 1.61 22.83
N ASN A 155 -1.47 0.58 23.38
CA ASN A 155 -0.23 0.70 24.13
C ASN A 155 1.02 0.28 23.33
N GLY A 156 0.91 0.15 21.99
CA GLY A 156 2.01 -0.33 21.16
C GLY A 156 2.32 -1.81 21.33
N VAL A 157 1.42 -2.56 21.94
CA VAL A 157 1.52 -4.01 22.06
C VAL A 157 1.11 -4.62 20.73
N GLN A 158 1.86 -5.61 20.27
CA GLN A 158 1.52 -6.35 19.05
C GLN A 158 0.18 -7.06 19.25
N GLY A 159 -0.76 -6.77 18.35
CA GLY A 159 -2.06 -7.42 18.28
C GLY A 159 -2.05 -8.60 17.31
N GLU A 160 -3.13 -8.80 16.61
CA GLU A 160 -3.28 -9.87 15.65
C GLU A 160 -2.46 -9.61 14.38
N LEU A 161 -1.87 -10.68 13.83
CA LEU A 161 -1.22 -10.65 12.53
C LEU A 161 -2.26 -11.01 11.46
N LYS A 162 -2.69 -10.05 10.67
CA LYS A 162 -3.57 -10.28 9.51
C LYS A 162 -2.73 -10.66 8.31
N HIS A 163 -2.83 -11.92 7.90
CA HIS A 163 -2.22 -12.42 6.67
C HIS A 163 -3.24 -12.35 5.55
N VAL A 164 -3.02 -11.49 4.58
CA VAL A 164 -3.85 -11.41 3.37
C VAL A 164 -3.09 -12.01 2.21
N GLN A 165 -3.57 -13.15 1.72
CA GLN A 165 -3.04 -13.78 0.52
C GLN A 165 -3.93 -13.44 -0.66
N PHE A 166 -3.32 -12.91 -1.71
CA PHE A 166 -4.00 -12.66 -2.95
C PHE A 166 -4.05 -13.94 -3.78
N TYR A 167 -4.99 -13.99 -4.74
CA TYR A 167 -5.31 -15.25 -5.43
C TYR A 167 -4.16 -16.00 -5.98
N GLY A 168 -4.37 -17.29 -5.87
CA GLY A 168 -3.86 -18.42 -6.61
C GLY A 168 -2.79 -18.13 -7.63
N VAL A 169 -1.63 -17.61 -7.16
CA VAL A 169 -0.43 -17.68 -7.96
C VAL A 169 -0.13 -19.17 -8.03
N SER A 170 -0.38 -19.76 -9.18
CA SER A 170 0.09 -21.11 -9.48
C SER A 170 1.60 -21.14 -9.25
N SER A 171 2.13 -22.26 -8.78
CA SER A 171 3.58 -22.51 -8.75
C SER A 171 4.27 -22.20 -10.09
N ASP A 172 3.51 -22.23 -11.18
CA ASP A 172 3.96 -21.90 -12.53
C ASP A 172 4.34 -20.42 -12.72
N HIS A 173 3.84 -19.53 -11.84
CA HIS A 173 4.21 -18.11 -11.86
C HIS A 173 5.47 -17.79 -11.04
N THR A 174 6.04 -18.79 -10.37
CA THR A 174 7.25 -18.62 -9.58
C THR A 174 8.40 -19.38 -10.21
N TYR A 175 9.38 -18.65 -10.74
CA TYR A 175 10.58 -19.24 -11.29
C TYR A 175 11.70 -19.21 -10.25
N THR A 176 12.21 -20.39 -9.89
CA THR A 176 13.32 -20.52 -8.95
C THR A 176 14.61 -20.88 -9.69
N ILE A 177 15.60 -20.01 -9.61
CA ILE A 177 16.92 -20.25 -10.17
C ILE A 177 17.57 -21.40 -9.42
N GLY A 178 18.04 -22.42 -10.13
CA GLY A 178 18.69 -23.60 -9.54
C GLY A 178 19.97 -23.25 -8.80
N SER A 179 20.32 -24.05 -7.79
CA SER A 179 21.56 -23.88 -7.00
C SER A 179 22.78 -23.82 -7.93
N ASN A 180 23.68 -22.87 -7.67
CA ASN A 180 24.89 -22.57 -8.47
C ASN A 180 24.63 -22.05 -9.89
N LYS A 181 23.40 -21.66 -10.23
CA LYS A 181 23.05 -21.03 -11.50
C LYS A 181 22.69 -19.56 -11.36
N GLU A 182 22.96 -18.96 -10.19
CA GLU A 182 22.72 -17.54 -9.96
C GLU A 182 23.45 -16.69 -11.01
N TRP A 183 22.86 -15.62 -11.45
CA TRP A 183 23.33 -14.81 -12.57
C TRP A 183 24.71 -14.15 -12.35
N ASN A 184 25.16 -14.08 -11.10
CA ASN A 184 26.50 -13.63 -10.73
C ASN A 184 27.57 -14.70 -10.86
N LYS A 185 27.21 -15.95 -11.22
CA LYS A 185 28.14 -17.07 -11.39
C LYS A 185 28.37 -17.37 -12.86
N GLN A 186 29.54 -17.96 -13.14
CA GLN A 186 29.94 -18.35 -14.50
C GLN A 186 28.98 -19.38 -15.15
N THR A 187 28.28 -20.15 -14.32
CA THR A 187 27.29 -21.16 -14.75
C THR A 187 25.87 -20.61 -14.91
N GLY A 188 25.66 -19.32 -14.60
CA GLY A 188 24.37 -18.65 -14.75
C GLY A 188 24.02 -18.44 -16.23
N ASN A 189 22.74 -18.67 -16.58
CA ASN A 189 22.23 -18.46 -17.93
C ASN A 189 21.04 -17.51 -17.91
N PHE A 190 21.31 -16.21 -17.77
CA PHE A 190 20.30 -15.15 -17.71
C PHE A 190 19.27 -15.22 -18.83
N PHE A 191 19.73 -15.35 -20.07
CA PHE A 191 18.81 -15.38 -21.23
C PHE A 191 17.93 -16.63 -21.25
N GLY A 192 18.47 -17.78 -20.83
CA GLY A 192 17.70 -19.01 -20.73
C GLY A 192 16.64 -18.94 -19.65
N ASP A 193 16.97 -18.34 -18.51
CA ASP A 193 16.05 -18.17 -17.38
C ASP A 193 14.92 -17.19 -17.75
N VAL A 194 15.24 -16.05 -18.36
CA VAL A 194 14.22 -15.08 -18.82
C VAL A 194 13.32 -15.71 -19.89
N ALA A 195 13.85 -16.52 -20.81
CA ALA A 195 13.05 -17.21 -21.80
C ALA A 195 12.15 -18.30 -21.18
N ALA A 196 12.55 -18.89 -20.06
CA ALA A 196 11.72 -19.83 -19.29
C ALA A 196 10.60 -19.13 -18.53
N MET A 197 10.86 -17.94 -17.99
CA MET A 197 9.84 -17.11 -17.31
C MET A 197 8.77 -16.58 -18.28
N ALA A 198 9.10 -16.40 -19.55
CA ALA A 198 8.20 -15.85 -20.57
C ALA A 198 7.24 -16.87 -21.19
N LYS A 199 7.34 -18.16 -20.83
CA LYS A 199 6.46 -19.24 -21.29
C LYS A 199 5.27 -19.44 -20.38
#